data_b670a392729e4401edfbee6a9363f332
#
_entry.id   b670a392729e4401edfbee6a9363f332
#
_cell.length_a   1.000
_cell.length_b   1.000
_cell.length_c   1.000
_cell.angle_alpha   90.00
_cell.angle_beta   90.00
_cell.angle_gamma   90.00
#
_symmetry.space_group_name_H-M   'P 1'
#
loop_
_entity.id
_entity.type
_entity.pdbx_description
1 polymer ?
#
loop_
_entity_poly.entity_id
_entity_poly.type
_entity_poly.pdbx_seq_one_letter_code
_entity_poly.pdbx_strand_id
1 'polypeptide(L)'
;VFKLFNFWTGKRMDKDFLTDERGFQNTINEITDCFKFIRADQRYSSNQILDIADKYKADGLLIDPFNSLTTESSNKHQEDYDTCANIRIFCDTTNTTTFVNAHLVTQAARNVFPKDHEYEGNLRPGEKADTEGGQKFANRADDFWSIHRMTQHPQLWSTTEVHVRKVKETITGGSTTQRDSPILMKWENHCRYTINGKNPLINSYSDVGDKNKSNLGQTSLQHKSMSKMSYPAPEDDLPF
;
A
#
# COMPACT_ATOMS: atom_id res chain seq x y z
N VAL A 1 7.33 -12.96 5.35
CA VAL A 1 6.60 -13.48 6.52
C VAL A 1 7.06 -12.80 7.81
N PHE A 2 8.37 -12.77 8.19
CA PHE A 2 8.86 -12.21 9.47
C PHE A 2 8.44 -10.74 9.72
N LYS A 3 8.58 -9.86 8.72
CA LYS A 3 8.13 -8.46 8.88
C LYS A 3 6.63 -8.37 9.12
N LEU A 4 5.84 -9.16 8.40
CA LEU A 4 4.41 -9.20 8.56
C LEU A 4 4.01 -9.72 9.95
N PHE A 5 4.73 -10.72 10.46
CA PHE A 5 4.57 -11.20 11.84
C PHE A 5 4.79 -10.08 12.87
N ASN A 6 5.87 -9.31 12.73
CA ASN A 6 6.14 -8.19 13.62
C ASN A 6 5.03 -7.12 13.58
N PHE A 7 4.51 -6.81 12.38
CA PHE A 7 3.38 -5.89 12.22
C PHE A 7 2.10 -6.46 12.83
N TRP A 8 1.84 -7.75 12.62
CA TRP A 8 0.63 -8.41 13.10
C TRP A 8 0.55 -8.47 14.63
N THR A 9 1.65 -8.85 15.24
CA THR A 9 1.75 -8.99 16.70
C THR A 9 2.06 -7.68 17.43
N GLY A 10 2.57 -6.67 16.71
CA GLY A 10 3.12 -5.46 17.33
C GLY A 10 4.37 -5.72 18.18
N LYS A 11 4.99 -6.89 18.05
CA LYS A 11 6.17 -7.31 18.79
C LYS A 11 7.29 -7.71 17.84
N ARG A 12 8.53 -7.45 18.24
CA ARG A 12 9.67 -7.98 17.50
C ARG A 12 9.74 -9.49 17.71
N MET A 13 9.91 -10.23 16.62
CA MET A 13 10.20 -11.65 16.70
C MET A 13 11.62 -11.83 17.22
N ASP A 14 11.75 -12.28 18.45
CA ASP A 14 13.00 -12.59 19.14
C ASP A 14 13.04 -14.06 19.57
N LYS A 15 14.11 -14.44 20.29
CA LYS A 15 14.27 -15.81 20.74
C LYS A 15 13.19 -16.25 21.74
N ASP A 16 12.71 -15.31 22.55
CA ASP A 16 11.69 -15.60 23.57
C ASP A 16 10.35 -15.91 22.93
N PHE A 17 10.07 -15.28 21.79
CA PHE A 17 8.85 -15.57 21.02
C PHE A 17 8.88 -16.97 20.37
N LEU A 18 10.06 -17.48 20.02
CA LEU A 18 10.24 -18.80 19.44
C LEU A 18 10.11 -19.93 20.49
N THR A 19 10.12 -19.60 21.78
CA THR A 19 9.88 -20.59 22.86
C THR A 19 8.41 -20.94 23.04
N ASP A 20 7.50 -20.04 22.64
CA ASP A 20 6.05 -20.33 22.56
C ASP A 20 5.69 -20.87 21.15
N GLU A 21 6.07 -22.11 20.88
CA GLU A 21 5.85 -22.76 19.59
C GLU A 21 4.37 -22.76 19.17
N ARG A 22 3.46 -22.95 20.10
CA ARG A 22 2.02 -22.98 19.82
C ARG A 22 1.49 -21.59 19.47
N GLY A 23 1.86 -20.57 20.23
CA GLY A 23 1.48 -19.18 19.95
C GLY A 23 2.05 -18.70 18.62
N PHE A 24 3.30 -19.06 18.34
CA PHE A 24 3.94 -18.76 17.05
C PHE A 24 3.19 -19.41 15.89
N GLN A 25 2.90 -20.71 15.97
CA GLN A 25 2.19 -21.42 14.91
C GLN A 25 0.78 -20.87 14.67
N ASN A 26 0.05 -20.55 15.75
CA ASN A 26 -1.28 -19.92 15.62
C ASN A 26 -1.21 -18.59 14.86
N THR A 27 -0.24 -17.74 15.21
CA THR A 27 -0.04 -16.45 14.52
C THR A 27 0.33 -16.63 13.05
N ILE A 28 1.18 -17.61 12.73
CA ILE A 28 1.52 -17.92 11.33
C ILE A 28 0.27 -18.39 10.57
N ASN A 29 -0.56 -19.23 11.17
CA ASN A 29 -1.80 -19.69 10.55
C ASN A 29 -2.74 -18.52 10.27
N GLU A 30 -2.97 -17.60 11.23
CA GLU A 30 -3.77 -16.39 11.03
C GLU A 30 -3.25 -15.53 9.87
N ILE A 31 -1.93 -15.33 9.80
CA ILE A 31 -1.31 -14.56 8.70
C ILE A 31 -1.52 -15.27 7.36
N THR A 32 -1.32 -16.58 7.30
CA THR A 32 -1.45 -17.34 6.04
C THR A 32 -2.89 -17.53 5.60
N ASP A 33 -3.85 -17.43 6.52
CA ASP A 33 -5.28 -17.39 6.18
C ASP A 33 -5.64 -16.06 5.50
N CYS A 34 -5.09 -14.95 5.99
CA CYS A 34 -5.34 -13.61 5.44
C CYS A 34 -4.49 -13.29 4.20
N PHE A 35 -3.24 -13.77 4.15
CA PHE A 35 -2.28 -13.41 3.10
C PHE A 35 -1.85 -14.63 2.28
N LYS A 36 -1.95 -14.50 0.96
CA LYS A 36 -1.41 -15.49 0.02
C LYS A 36 -0.20 -14.88 -0.68
N PHE A 37 0.92 -15.60 -0.64
CA PHE A 37 2.16 -15.16 -1.26
C PHE A 37 2.37 -15.91 -2.56
N ILE A 38 2.49 -15.17 -3.65
CA ILE A 38 2.83 -15.75 -4.95
C ILE A 38 4.32 -16.13 -4.91
N ARG A 39 4.64 -17.31 -5.39
CA ARG A 39 6.02 -17.82 -5.37
C ARG A 39 6.92 -16.96 -6.26
N ALA A 40 8.11 -16.64 -5.76
CA ALA A 40 9.09 -15.82 -6.47
C ALA A 40 10.11 -16.64 -7.30
N ASP A 41 9.94 -17.97 -7.36
CA ASP A 41 10.80 -18.88 -8.12
C ASP A 41 10.47 -18.92 -9.62
N GLN A 42 9.41 -18.28 -10.03
CA GLN A 42 9.04 -18.12 -11.44
C GLN A 42 8.54 -16.69 -11.70
N ARG A 43 8.53 -16.32 -12.96
CA ARG A 43 8.02 -15.00 -13.39
C ARG A 43 6.59 -15.17 -13.89
N TYR A 44 5.79 -14.15 -13.65
CA TYR A 44 4.38 -14.11 -14.03
C TYR A 44 4.11 -12.91 -14.95
N SER A 45 3.21 -13.09 -15.91
CA SER A 45 2.61 -11.95 -16.61
C SER A 45 1.55 -11.29 -15.73
N SER A 46 1.16 -10.06 -16.08
CA SER A 46 0.09 -9.35 -15.39
C SER A 46 -1.22 -10.15 -15.36
N ASN A 47 -1.60 -10.75 -16.47
CA ASN A 47 -2.83 -11.55 -16.57
C ASN A 47 -2.80 -12.75 -15.62
N GLN A 48 -1.68 -13.48 -15.57
CA GLN A 48 -1.53 -14.61 -14.65
C GLN A 48 -1.69 -14.20 -13.17
N ILE A 49 -1.17 -13.03 -12.79
CA ILE A 49 -1.33 -12.53 -11.42
C ILE A 49 -2.79 -12.15 -11.13
N LEU A 50 -3.46 -11.51 -12.07
CA LEU A 50 -4.89 -11.15 -11.94
C LEU A 50 -5.76 -12.42 -11.85
N ASP A 51 -5.50 -13.44 -12.66
CA ASP A 51 -6.19 -14.73 -12.60
C ASP A 51 -5.99 -15.43 -11.24
N ILE A 52 -4.78 -15.39 -10.70
CA ILE A 52 -4.49 -15.92 -9.37
C ILE A 52 -5.30 -15.16 -8.31
N ALA A 53 -5.29 -13.83 -8.34
CA ALA A 53 -6.02 -13.00 -7.39
C ALA A 53 -7.54 -13.26 -7.45
N ASP A 54 -8.10 -13.39 -8.66
CA ASP A 54 -9.51 -13.74 -8.84
C ASP A 54 -9.83 -15.14 -8.32
N LYS A 55 -8.98 -16.11 -8.56
CA LYS A 55 -9.14 -17.49 -8.06
C LYS A 55 -9.24 -17.54 -6.53
N TYR A 56 -8.45 -16.72 -5.84
CA TYR A 56 -8.48 -16.62 -4.39
C TYR A 56 -9.54 -15.64 -3.87
N LYS A 57 -10.27 -14.96 -4.76
CA LYS A 57 -11.25 -13.92 -4.38
C LYS A 57 -10.64 -12.89 -3.43
N ALA A 58 -9.44 -12.43 -3.77
CA ALA A 58 -8.68 -11.53 -2.93
C ALA A 58 -9.35 -10.16 -2.81
N ASP A 59 -9.49 -9.64 -1.60
CA ASP A 59 -9.96 -8.26 -1.36
C ASP A 59 -8.89 -7.23 -1.73
N GLY A 60 -7.62 -7.61 -1.66
CA GLY A 60 -6.47 -6.79 -1.98
C GLY A 60 -5.38 -7.54 -2.72
N LEU A 61 -4.77 -6.90 -3.70
CA LEU A 61 -3.63 -7.40 -4.47
C LEU A 61 -2.47 -6.41 -4.35
N LEU A 62 -1.29 -6.89 -3.95
CA LEU A 62 -0.06 -6.11 -3.97
C LEU A 62 0.89 -6.65 -5.04
N ILE A 63 1.25 -5.81 -6.01
CA ILE A 63 2.29 -6.09 -7.01
C ILE A 63 3.56 -5.33 -6.60
N ASP A 64 4.58 -6.05 -6.12
CA ASP A 64 5.82 -5.46 -5.58
C ASP A 64 7.06 -6.25 -6.02
N PRO A 65 7.86 -5.72 -6.95
CA PRO A 65 7.62 -4.52 -7.76
C PRO A 65 6.94 -4.84 -9.11
N PHE A 66 6.35 -3.81 -9.73
CA PHE A 66 5.76 -3.92 -11.07
C PHE A 66 6.73 -4.43 -12.13
N ASN A 67 7.99 -4.02 -12.04
CA ASN A 67 9.05 -4.41 -12.99
C ASN A 67 9.41 -5.90 -12.94
N SER A 68 8.93 -6.65 -11.95
CA SER A 68 9.14 -8.10 -11.89
C SER A 68 8.21 -8.89 -12.82
N LEU A 69 7.17 -8.24 -13.35
CA LEU A 69 6.27 -8.85 -14.30
C LEU A 69 6.98 -9.14 -15.63
N THR A 70 6.63 -10.26 -16.24
CA THR A 70 7.11 -10.56 -17.59
C THR A 70 6.37 -9.75 -18.62
N THR A 71 7.11 -9.26 -19.61
CA THR A 71 6.59 -8.59 -20.78
C THR A 71 6.64 -9.56 -21.97
N GLU A 72 5.55 -9.64 -22.71
CA GLU A 72 5.42 -10.50 -23.89
C GLU A 72 5.58 -9.71 -25.20
N SER A 73 5.42 -8.39 -25.12
CA SER A 73 5.50 -7.48 -26.26
C SER A 73 6.87 -6.86 -26.43
N SER A 74 7.28 -6.64 -27.69
CA SER A 74 8.44 -5.82 -28.03
C SER A 74 8.26 -4.33 -27.68
N ASN A 75 7.01 -3.87 -27.53
CA ASN A 75 6.68 -2.49 -27.12
C ASN A 75 6.29 -2.45 -25.64
N LYS A 76 7.29 -2.43 -24.76
CA LYS A 76 7.12 -2.37 -23.31
C LYS A 76 6.22 -1.20 -22.86
N HIS A 77 6.32 -0.05 -23.53
CA HIS A 77 5.54 1.12 -23.14
C HIS A 77 4.03 0.90 -23.33
N GLN A 78 3.63 0.30 -24.44
CA GLN A 78 2.22 -0.01 -24.72
C GLN A 78 1.73 -1.11 -23.79
N GLU A 79 2.53 -2.16 -23.59
CA GLU A 79 2.17 -3.27 -22.71
C GLU A 79 1.98 -2.84 -21.25
N ASP A 80 2.84 -1.97 -20.72
CA ASP A 80 2.65 -1.42 -19.37
C ASP A 80 1.37 -0.58 -19.28
N TYR A 81 1.00 0.14 -20.34
CA TYR A 81 -0.23 0.92 -20.40
C TYR A 81 -1.47 0.01 -20.39
N ASP A 82 -1.42 -1.06 -21.19
CA ASP A 82 -2.48 -2.06 -21.27
C ASP A 82 -2.59 -2.85 -19.96
N THR A 83 -1.47 -3.17 -19.33
CA THR A 83 -1.44 -3.80 -17.99
C THR A 83 -2.14 -2.93 -16.96
N CYS A 84 -1.84 -1.63 -16.91
CA CYS A 84 -2.53 -0.72 -15.99
C CYS A 84 -4.03 -0.62 -16.28
N ALA A 85 -4.44 -0.70 -17.56
CA ALA A 85 -5.85 -0.73 -17.94
C ALA A 85 -6.54 -2.03 -17.49
N ASN A 86 -5.88 -3.18 -17.68
CA ASN A 86 -6.39 -4.48 -17.26
C ASN A 86 -6.52 -4.58 -15.73
N ILE A 87 -5.54 -4.06 -14.98
CA ILE A 87 -5.62 -3.98 -13.51
C ILE A 87 -6.85 -3.17 -13.10
N ARG A 88 -7.12 -2.04 -13.76
CA ARG A 88 -8.30 -1.23 -13.46
C ARG A 88 -9.60 -1.98 -13.72
N ILE A 89 -9.72 -2.62 -14.90
CA ILE A 89 -10.90 -3.44 -15.23
C ILE A 89 -11.08 -4.55 -14.18
N PHE A 90 -9.99 -5.20 -13.80
CA PHE A 90 -10.01 -6.22 -12.75
C PHE A 90 -10.54 -5.67 -11.42
N CYS A 91 -10.03 -4.52 -10.95
CA CYS A 91 -10.53 -3.88 -9.73
C CYS A 91 -12.02 -3.59 -9.79
N ASP A 92 -12.48 -3.02 -10.91
CA ASP A 92 -13.89 -2.65 -11.11
C ASP A 92 -14.82 -3.88 -11.17
N THR A 93 -14.34 -5.00 -11.76
CA THR A 93 -15.16 -6.21 -11.94
C THR A 93 -15.17 -7.13 -10.72
N THR A 94 -14.10 -7.18 -9.95
CA THR A 94 -13.95 -8.07 -8.80
C THR A 94 -14.10 -7.38 -7.46
N ASN A 95 -14.20 -6.05 -7.45
CA ASN A 95 -14.17 -5.21 -6.23
C ASN A 95 -12.89 -5.41 -5.40
N THR A 96 -11.77 -5.72 -6.07
CA THR A 96 -10.45 -5.90 -5.46
C THR A 96 -9.69 -4.58 -5.45
N THR A 97 -9.05 -4.22 -4.35
CA THR A 97 -8.12 -3.07 -4.32
C THR A 97 -6.73 -3.54 -4.75
N THR A 98 -6.16 -2.93 -5.79
CA THR A 98 -4.81 -3.28 -6.25
C THR A 98 -3.81 -2.18 -5.92
N PHE A 99 -2.74 -2.55 -5.23
CA PHE A 99 -1.58 -1.71 -4.95
C PHE A 99 -0.44 -2.10 -5.88
N VAL A 100 0.12 -1.12 -6.58
CA VAL A 100 1.24 -1.32 -7.50
C VAL A 100 2.44 -0.54 -7.01
N ASN A 101 3.52 -1.24 -6.67
CA ASN A 101 4.79 -0.61 -6.33
C ASN A 101 5.67 -0.49 -7.58
N ALA A 102 5.96 0.75 -7.99
CA ALA A 102 6.82 1.06 -9.11
C ALA A 102 8.09 1.79 -8.64
N HIS A 103 9.22 1.43 -9.22
CA HIS A 103 10.49 2.10 -8.91
C HIS A 103 10.60 3.46 -9.61
N LEU A 104 11.45 4.32 -9.05
CA LEU A 104 11.85 5.56 -9.69
C LEU A 104 12.83 5.28 -10.82
N VAL A 105 12.81 6.12 -11.86
CA VAL A 105 13.86 6.12 -12.88
C VAL A 105 15.21 6.49 -12.24
N THR A 106 16.29 5.92 -12.76
CA THR A 106 17.65 6.08 -12.20
C THR A 106 18.05 7.54 -11.98
N GLN A 107 17.66 8.43 -12.88
CA GLN A 107 17.95 9.85 -12.77
C GLN A 107 17.24 10.48 -11.57
N ALA A 108 15.94 10.21 -11.41
CA ALA A 108 15.15 10.73 -10.30
C ALA A 108 15.61 10.16 -8.94
N ALA A 109 16.00 8.89 -8.91
CA ALA A 109 16.54 8.23 -7.72
C ALA A 109 17.89 8.82 -7.23
N ARG A 110 18.50 9.72 -8.01
CA ARG A 110 19.77 10.42 -7.66
C ARG A 110 19.54 11.91 -7.37
N ASN A 111 18.32 12.41 -7.52
CA ASN A 111 18.04 13.81 -7.25
C ASN A 111 18.15 14.11 -5.76
N VAL A 112 18.98 15.09 -5.43
CA VAL A 112 19.16 15.55 -4.05
C VAL A 112 18.52 16.93 -3.84
N PHE A 113 18.27 17.25 -2.58
CA PHE A 113 17.86 18.60 -2.21
C PHE A 113 18.97 19.62 -2.53
N PRO A 114 18.62 20.80 -3.07
CA PRO A 114 19.59 21.80 -3.47
C PRO A 114 20.28 22.42 -2.27
N LYS A 115 21.34 23.19 -2.57
CA LYS A 115 22.03 24.01 -1.59
C LYS A 115 21.05 24.96 -0.89
N ASP A 116 21.30 25.20 0.38
CA ASP A 116 20.49 26.06 1.27
C ASP A 116 19.09 25.49 1.63
N HIS A 117 18.81 24.23 1.30
CA HIS A 117 17.63 23.52 1.77
C HIS A 117 17.91 22.84 3.12
N GLU A 118 16.90 22.73 3.99
CA GLU A 118 17.01 22.05 5.30
C GLU A 118 17.60 20.63 5.18
N TYR A 119 17.29 19.93 4.09
CA TYR A 119 17.76 18.58 3.80
C TYR A 119 18.82 18.53 2.69
N GLU A 120 19.63 19.58 2.56
CA GLU A 120 20.68 19.67 1.52
C GLU A 120 21.48 18.36 1.42
N GLY A 121 21.70 17.91 0.18
CA GLY A 121 22.47 16.69 -0.12
C GLY A 121 21.75 15.37 0.13
N ASN A 122 20.60 15.37 0.81
CA ASN A 122 19.76 14.17 0.93
C ASN A 122 18.92 13.96 -0.32
N LEU A 123 18.54 12.69 -0.59
CA LEU A 123 17.66 12.36 -1.71
C LEU A 123 16.30 13.04 -1.57
N ARG A 124 15.75 13.48 -2.70
CA ARG A 124 14.40 14.05 -2.76
C ARG A 124 13.33 12.98 -2.96
N PRO A 125 12.11 13.20 -2.43
CA PRO A 125 10.97 12.34 -2.75
C PRO A 125 10.65 12.40 -4.25
N GLY A 126 10.29 11.24 -4.82
CA GLY A 126 9.90 11.14 -6.23
C GLY A 126 8.57 11.84 -6.52
N GLU A 127 8.45 12.38 -7.72
CA GLU A 127 7.22 12.93 -8.26
C GLU A 127 6.51 11.91 -9.17
N LYS A 128 5.29 12.20 -9.61
CA LYS A 128 4.49 11.32 -10.48
C LYS A 128 5.20 10.97 -11.79
N ALA A 129 5.97 11.88 -12.33
CA ALA A 129 6.71 11.70 -13.58
C ALA A 129 8.00 10.88 -13.40
N ASP A 130 8.45 10.72 -12.17
CA ASP A 130 9.74 10.09 -11.85
C ASP A 130 9.66 8.56 -11.77
N THR A 131 8.48 7.97 -11.91
CA THR A 131 8.33 6.52 -11.93
C THR A 131 8.89 5.90 -13.20
N GLU A 132 9.50 4.74 -13.09
CA GLU A 132 9.88 3.94 -14.25
C GLU A 132 8.62 3.62 -15.08
N GLY A 133 8.62 4.06 -16.32
CA GLY A 133 7.41 4.05 -17.16
C GLY A 133 6.68 5.38 -17.22
N GLY A 134 7.11 6.39 -16.47
CA GLY A 134 6.61 7.75 -16.55
C GLY A 134 5.20 7.93 -16.00
N GLN A 135 4.49 8.93 -16.52
CA GLN A 135 3.17 9.34 -16.05
C GLN A 135 2.03 8.34 -16.23
N LYS A 136 2.24 7.22 -16.94
CA LYS A 136 1.18 6.24 -17.22
C LYS A 136 0.56 5.65 -15.95
N PHE A 137 1.37 5.38 -14.92
CA PHE A 137 0.87 4.93 -13.63
C PHE A 137 0.00 5.99 -12.97
N ALA A 138 0.50 7.23 -12.89
CA ALA A 138 -0.26 8.32 -12.30
C ALA A 138 -1.55 8.64 -13.07
N ASN A 139 -1.57 8.45 -14.38
CA ASN A 139 -2.76 8.68 -15.20
C ASN A 139 -3.83 7.61 -14.96
N ARG A 140 -3.42 6.37 -14.72
CA ARG A 140 -4.34 5.21 -14.58
C ARG A 140 -4.74 4.92 -13.14
N ALA A 141 -3.86 5.18 -12.17
CA ALA A 141 -4.17 5.00 -10.76
C ALA A 141 -5.24 5.99 -10.29
N ASP A 142 -6.10 5.57 -9.38
CA ASP A 142 -7.02 6.47 -8.70
C ASP A 142 -6.26 7.32 -7.67
N ASP A 143 -5.40 6.69 -6.89
CA ASP A 143 -4.51 7.36 -5.96
C ASP A 143 -3.05 7.12 -6.31
N PHE A 144 -2.19 8.09 -6.02
CA PHE A 144 -0.76 7.98 -6.23
C PHE A 144 0.01 8.53 -5.02
N TRP A 145 0.85 7.69 -4.44
CA TRP A 145 1.66 8.03 -3.28
C TRP A 145 3.14 7.87 -3.58
N SER A 146 3.96 8.81 -3.10
CA SER A 146 5.41 8.65 -3.03
C SER A 146 5.81 8.34 -1.60
N ILE A 147 6.48 7.22 -1.41
CA ILE A 147 7.03 6.81 -0.12
C ILE A 147 8.52 7.14 -0.12
N HIS A 148 8.95 7.99 0.81
CA HIS A 148 10.32 8.46 0.85
C HIS A 148 10.95 8.26 2.21
N ARG A 149 12.26 7.94 2.22
CA ARG A 149 13.06 7.80 3.45
C ARG A 149 14.45 8.37 3.24
N MET A 150 14.85 9.23 4.14
CA MET A 150 16.22 9.76 4.21
C MET A 150 17.10 8.81 5.03
N THR A 151 17.36 7.60 4.51
CA THR A 151 18.02 6.50 5.24
C THR A 151 19.43 6.83 5.72
N GLN A 152 20.10 7.78 5.10
CA GLN A 152 21.45 8.23 5.49
C GLN A 152 21.45 9.47 6.40
N HIS A 153 20.28 10.05 6.66
CA HIS A 153 20.17 11.21 7.55
C HIS A 153 20.34 10.78 9.02
N PRO A 154 21.18 11.43 9.82
CA PRO A 154 21.53 10.96 11.18
C PRO A 154 20.33 10.93 12.15
N GLN A 155 19.31 11.77 11.94
CA GLN A 155 18.15 11.88 12.81
C GLN A 155 16.85 11.36 12.17
N LEU A 156 16.72 11.45 10.82
CA LEU A 156 15.49 11.13 10.10
C LEU A 156 15.46 9.72 9.47
N TRP A 157 16.51 8.92 9.67
CA TRP A 157 16.65 7.58 9.09
C TRP A 157 15.46 6.64 9.42
N SER A 158 14.80 6.84 10.57
CA SER A 158 13.63 6.06 11.00
C SER A 158 12.28 6.69 10.60
N THR A 159 12.30 7.85 9.96
CA THR A 159 11.10 8.54 9.51
C THR A 159 10.84 8.20 8.05
N THR A 160 9.60 7.86 7.73
CA THR A 160 9.10 7.66 6.39
C THR A 160 8.12 8.77 6.06
N GLU A 161 8.35 9.45 4.98
CA GLU A 161 7.45 10.46 4.42
C GLU A 161 6.49 9.81 3.44
N VAL A 162 5.20 10.08 3.61
CA VAL A 162 4.17 9.67 2.65
C VAL A 162 3.61 10.92 1.98
N HIS A 163 3.95 11.10 0.72
CA HIS A 163 3.48 12.20 -0.12
C HIS A 163 2.30 11.71 -0.96
N VAL A 164 1.10 12.14 -0.63
CA VAL A 164 -0.10 11.84 -1.42
C VAL A 164 -0.13 12.79 -2.61
N ARG A 165 0.24 12.30 -3.79
CA ARG A 165 0.43 13.09 -5.02
C ARG A 165 -0.82 13.18 -5.88
N LYS A 166 -1.74 12.23 -5.74
CA LYS A 166 -3.02 12.22 -6.45
C LYS A 166 -4.07 11.52 -5.60
N VAL A 167 -5.26 12.08 -5.59
CA VAL A 167 -6.49 11.47 -5.11
C VAL A 167 -7.56 11.77 -6.16
N LYS A 168 -8.20 10.74 -6.70
CA LYS A 168 -9.22 10.90 -7.72
C LYS A 168 -10.55 11.34 -7.10
N GLU A 169 -10.95 10.68 -6.02
CA GLU A 169 -12.21 10.92 -5.32
C GLU A 169 -11.96 11.65 -4.00
N THR A 170 -11.98 12.99 -4.04
CA THR A 170 -11.67 13.81 -2.86
C THR A 170 -12.72 13.72 -1.75
N ILE A 171 -13.97 13.36 -2.09
CA ILE A 171 -15.05 13.24 -1.10
C ILE A 171 -14.84 12.01 -0.20
N THR A 172 -14.40 10.90 -0.77
CA THR A 172 -14.23 9.63 -0.06
C THR A 172 -12.78 9.30 0.25
N GLY A 173 -11.85 9.71 -0.62
CA GLY A 173 -10.43 9.39 -0.54
C GLY A 173 -9.56 10.45 0.16
N GLY A 174 -10.14 11.61 0.53
CA GLY A 174 -9.40 12.70 1.15
C GLY A 174 -8.72 13.63 0.15
N SER A 175 -7.58 14.21 0.52
CA SER A 175 -6.88 15.21 -0.29
C SER A 175 -5.39 14.87 -0.45
N THR A 176 -4.78 15.47 -1.46
CA THR A 176 -3.32 15.43 -1.63
C THR A 176 -2.63 16.16 -0.49
N THR A 177 -1.42 15.69 -0.13
CA THR A 177 -0.57 16.43 0.81
C THR A 177 0.00 17.69 0.15
N GLN A 178 0.27 18.71 0.94
CA GLN A 178 1.07 19.85 0.47
C GLN A 178 2.49 19.37 0.14
N ARG A 179 3.17 20.10 -0.75
CA ARG A 179 4.48 19.69 -1.26
C ARG A 179 5.50 19.45 -0.16
N ASP A 180 5.56 20.36 0.80
CA ASP A 180 6.55 20.37 1.88
C ASP A 180 5.95 19.94 3.23
N SER A 181 4.78 19.29 3.21
CA SER A 181 4.09 18.80 4.40
C SER A 181 3.53 17.39 4.17
N PRO A 182 4.42 16.39 4.05
CA PRO A 182 4.03 14.99 3.93
C PRO A 182 3.44 14.44 5.23
N ILE A 183 2.79 13.30 5.16
CA ILE A 183 2.45 12.52 6.34
C ILE A 183 3.73 11.85 6.85
N LEU A 184 4.08 12.12 8.11
CA LEU A 184 5.27 11.55 8.73
C LEU A 184 4.92 10.29 9.50
N MET A 185 5.51 9.17 9.12
CA MET A 185 5.42 7.89 9.80
C MET A 185 6.76 7.55 10.44
N LYS A 186 6.79 7.36 11.74
CA LYS A 186 7.99 6.99 12.47
C LYS A 186 8.06 5.49 12.70
N TRP A 187 9.17 4.88 12.33
CA TRP A 187 9.44 3.48 12.61
C TRP A 187 9.83 3.28 14.07
N GLU A 188 9.08 2.51 14.83
CA GLU A 188 9.29 2.29 16.25
C GLU A 188 9.39 0.82 16.60
N ASN A 189 10.26 0.52 17.55
CA ASN A 189 10.44 -0.81 18.15
C ASN A 189 10.66 -1.96 17.13
N HIS A 190 11.12 -1.62 15.92
CA HIS A 190 11.33 -2.57 14.83
C HIS A 190 10.09 -3.38 14.39
N CYS A 191 8.90 -2.96 14.78
CA CYS A 191 7.69 -3.73 14.51
C CYS A 191 6.48 -2.89 14.08
N ARG A 192 6.52 -1.56 14.15
CA ARG A 192 5.35 -0.74 13.78
C ARG A 192 5.75 0.65 13.29
N TYR A 193 4.82 1.25 12.54
CA TYR A 193 4.86 2.69 12.25
C TYR A 193 3.89 3.43 13.14
N THR A 194 4.26 4.64 13.55
CA THR A 194 3.38 5.56 14.27
C THR A 194 3.23 6.86 13.48
N ILE A 195 2.04 7.48 13.58
CA ILE A 195 1.76 8.82 13.09
C ILE A 195 1.46 9.66 14.31
N ASN A 196 2.24 10.73 14.54
CA ASN A 196 2.13 11.56 15.75
C ASN A 196 2.16 10.73 17.05
N GLY A 197 3.01 9.70 17.11
CA GLY A 197 3.14 8.81 18.27
C GLY A 197 2.00 7.80 18.45
N LYS A 198 1.02 7.76 17.54
CA LYS A 198 -0.10 6.82 17.59
C LYS A 198 0.05 5.74 16.53
N ASN A 199 -0.27 4.49 16.87
CA ASN A 199 -0.36 3.43 15.89
C ASN A 199 -1.64 3.59 15.05
N PRO A 200 -1.55 3.82 13.73
CA PRO A 200 -2.73 4.04 12.88
C PRO A 200 -3.60 2.77 12.70
N LEU A 201 -3.08 1.60 13.04
CA LEU A 201 -3.81 0.33 12.97
C LEU A 201 -4.68 0.06 14.23
N ILE A 202 -4.49 0.83 15.29
CA ILE A 202 -5.32 0.73 16.48
C ILE A 202 -6.48 1.72 16.31
N ASN A 203 -7.69 1.21 16.14
CA ASN A 203 -8.88 2.04 16.07
C ASN A 203 -9.02 2.85 17.36
N SER A 204 -9.00 4.17 17.26
CA SER A 204 -9.20 5.10 18.37
C SER A 204 -10.59 5.02 19.04
N TYR A 205 -11.50 4.21 18.50
CA TYR A 205 -12.83 3.96 19.05
C TYR A 205 -12.85 2.93 20.17
N SER A 206 -11.76 2.18 20.42
CA SER A 206 -11.67 1.22 21.53
C SER A 206 -11.11 1.80 22.82
N ASP A 207 -10.66 3.06 22.82
CA ASP A 207 -10.06 3.69 24.00
C ASP A 207 -11.10 4.32 24.95
N VAL A 208 -12.39 4.20 24.67
CA VAL A 208 -13.46 4.60 25.61
C VAL A 208 -13.96 3.36 26.33
N GLY A 209 -13.20 2.93 27.33
CA GLY A 209 -13.69 2.10 28.40
C GLY A 209 -13.54 0.60 28.29
N ASP A 210 -12.31 0.08 28.15
CA ASP A 210 -12.06 -1.24 28.73
C ASP A 210 -10.61 -1.41 29.17
N LYS A 211 -10.41 -1.46 30.48
CA LYS A 211 -9.13 -1.77 31.13
C LYS A 211 -8.86 -3.28 31.18
N ASN A 212 -9.39 -4.06 30.27
CA ASN A 212 -9.11 -5.48 30.18
C ASN A 212 -8.32 -5.80 28.92
N LYS A 213 -7.03 -5.93 29.14
CA LYS A 213 -6.04 -6.50 28.22
C LYS A 213 -6.41 -7.93 27.88
N SER A 214 -6.00 -8.30 26.71
CA SER A 214 -5.94 -9.64 26.11
C SER A 214 -7.08 -9.93 25.15
N ASN A 215 -6.95 -9.42 23.92
CA ASN A 215 -7.35 -10.15 22.71
C ASN A 215 -7.05 -9.29 21.48
N LEU A 216 -5.78 -9.20 21.12
CA LEU A 216 -5.32 -8.71 19.80
C LEU A 216 -5.47 -9.82 18.74
N GLY A 217 -6.48 -10.67 18.88
CA GLY A 217 -6.71 -11.80 17.99
C GLY A 217 -8.12 -11.90 17.41
N GLN A 218 -9.00 -10.95 17.70
CA GLN A 218 -10.37 -11.02 17.18
C GLN A 218 -10.92 -9.64 16.83
N THR A 219 -10.34 -8.98 15.85
CA THR A 219 -11.11 -8.06 15.03
C THR A 219 -11.44 -8.79 13.74
N SER A 220 -12.43 -9.68 13.81
CA SER A 220 -13.22 -9.98 12.62
C SER A 220 -13.67 -8.64 12.08
N LEU A 221 -13.21 -8.29 10.87
CA LEU A 221 -13.87 -7.30 10.04
C LEU A 221 -15.29 -7.79 9.83
N GLN A 222 -16.20 -7.39 10.75
CA GLN A 222 -17.60 -7.45 10.45
C GLN A 222 -17.80 -6.49 9.28
N HIS A 223 -17.82 -7.03 8.08
CA HIS A 223 -18.47 -6.42 6.93
C HIS A 223 -19.92 -6.11 7.39
N LYS A 224 -20.15 -4.90 7.88
CA LYS A 224 -21.48 -4.32 7.78
C LYS A 224 -21.76 -4.27 6.30
N SER A 225 -22.55 -5.20 5.81
CA SER A 225 -23.18 -5.10 4.52
C SER A 225 -23.81 -3.71 4.46
N MET A 226 -23.27 -2.83 3.64
CA MET A 226 -23.95 -1.59 3.30
C MET A 226 -25.25 -2.03 2.64
N SER A 227 -26.35 -1.87 3.39
CA SER A 227 -27.69 -2.02 2.86
C SER A 227 -27.75 -1.21 1.56
N LYS A 228 -28.22 -1.87 0.50
CA LYS A 228 -28.47 -1.28 -0.82
C LYS A 228 -29.07 0.12 -0.66
N MET A 229 -28.28 1.15 -0.91
CA MET A 229 -28.82 2.45 -1.24
C MET A 229 -29.53 2.28 -2.59
N SER A 230 -30.84 2.29 -2.57
CA SER A 230 -31.64 2.41 -3.78
C SER A 230 -31.41 3.83 -4.31
N TYR A 231 -30.72 3.93 -5.41
CA TYR A 231 -30.70 5.17 -6.19
C TYR A 231 -32.09 5.35 -6.79
N PRO A 232 -32.70 6.53 -6.73
CA PRO A 232 -33.91 6.79 -7.50
C PRO A 232 -33.59 6.63 -8.99
N ALA A 233 -34.47 6.00 -9.73
CA ALA A 233 -34.35 5.87 -11.17
C ALA A 233 -34.18 7.27 -11.79
N PRO A 234 -33.33 7.42 -12.84
CA PRO A 234 -33.28 8.69 -13.56
C PRO A 234 -34.64 8.96 -14.17
N GLU A 235 -35.18 10.12 -13.89
CA GLU A 235 -36.34 10.64 -14.60
C GLU A 235 -35.96 10.85 -16.06
N ASP A 236 -36.67 10.18 -16.96
CA ASP A 236 -36.63 10.40 -18.39
C ASP A 236 -37.14 11.81 -18.70
N ASP A 237 -36.23 12.77 -18.82
CA ASP A 237 -36.48 14.03 -19.51
C ASP A 237 -35.14 14.66 -19.93
N LEU A 238 -34.61 14.24 -21.07
CA LEU A 238 -33.61 15.00 -21.83
C LEU A 238 -34.29 15.51 -23.10
N PRO A 239 -34.53 16.79 -23.23
CA PRO A 239 -34.73 17.39 -24.53
C PRO A 239 -33.36 17.77 -25.12
N PHE A 240 -33.03 17.12 -26.26
CA PHE A 240 -32.02 17.43 -27.29
C PHE A 240 -30.55 17.34 -26.90
#